data_bb912c75a1795e1d4133cb943fa33979
#
_entry.id   bb912c75a1795e1d4133cb943fa33979
#
_cell.length_a   1.000
_cell.length_b   1.000
_cell.length_c   1.000
_cell.angle_alpha   90.00
_cell.angle_beta   90.00
_cell.angle_gamma   90.00
#
_symmetry.space_group_name_H-M   'P 1'
#
loop_
_entity.id
_entity.type
_entity.pdbx_description
1 polymer ?
#
loop_
_entity_poly.entity_id
_entity_poly.type
_entity_poly.pdbx_seq_one_letter_code
_entity_poly.pdbx_strand_id
1 'polypeptide(L)'
;MELAHLKITKGTGKLANMHSLNVNTASNEFCKAMHSSPDSRVICKTCYSLKALRTYRKNCAVAWQHNSDQLSQPLKDWQLLRVNQLYFRFSSHGELINESHSINLFRICEVNPRTTFVLMTKRHKIIYKALKTHKLPDNLILIYSNPIKDRVMTKPPKRFHKVFNVTESLHSQDNCTGNSCFSCLKCYSFDSERVIVEREK
;
A
#
# COMPACT_ATOMS: atom_id res chain seq x y z
N MET A 1 23.26 -10.19 18.11
CA MET A 1 22.72 -9.08 17.30
C MET A 1 21.70 -9.64 16.33
N GLU A 2 20.42 -9.53 16.69
CA GLU A 2 19.35 -10.08 15.86
C GLU A 2 19.33 -9.34 14.51
N LEU A 3 19.51 -10.08 13.42
CA LEU A 3 19.47 -9.51 12.06
C LEU A 3 18.12 -8.83 11.88
N ALA A 4 18.13 -7.54 11.57
CA ALA A 4 16.94 -6.71 11.44
C ALA A 4 16.18 -7.03 10.14
N HIS A 5 15.58 -8.24 10.07
CA HIS A 5 14.77 -8.63 8.92
C HIS A 5 13.40 -7.97 8.95
N LEU A 6 12.97 -7.45 7.80
CA LEU A 6 11.61 -6.95 7.62
C LEU A 6 10.57 -8.04 7.90
N LYS A 7 9.50 -7.68 8.59
CA LYS A 7 8.46 -8.62 9.03
C LYS A 7 7.30 -8.64 8.03
N ILE A 8 7.06 -9.79 7.42
CA ILE A 8 5.96 -10.02 6.48
C ILE A 8 4.67 -10.29 7.26
N THR A 9 3.58 -9.72 6.78
CA THR A 9 2.23 -10.00 7.27
C THR A 9 1.52 -10.96 6.31
N LYS A 10 1.03 -12.08 6.82
CA LYS A 10 0.15 -12.97 6.03
C LYS A 10 -1.20 -12.31 5.81
N GLY A 11 -1.67 -12.34 4.56
CA GLY A 11 -2.97 -11.80 4.20
C GLY A 11 -4.13 -12.62 4.79
N THR A 12 -5.22 -11.93 5.11
CA THR A 12 -6.48 -12.52 5.57
C THR A 12 -7.66 -11.86 4.85
N GLY A 13 -8.85 -12.45 4.89
CA GLY A 13 -10.02 -11.91 4.21
C GLY A 13 -9.77 -11.78 2.71
N LYS A 14 -10.06 -10.63 2.13
CA LYS A 14 -9.87 -10.40 0.68
C LYS A 14 -8.41 -10.54 0.21
N LEU A 15 -7.44 -10.46 1.13
CA LEU A 15 -6.01 -10.65 0.86
C LEU A 15 -5.52 -12.05 1.23
N ALA A 16 -6.39 -13.01 1.51
CA ALA A 16 -5.99 -14.39 1.73
C ALA A 16 -5.07 -14.88 0.57
N ASN A 17 -4.03 -15.64 0.91
CA ASN A 17 -2.99 -16.12 -0.01
C ASN A 17 -2.09 -15.02 -0.62
N MET A 18 -2.22 -13.78 -0.18
CA MET A 18 -1.31 -12.69 -0.54
C MET A 18 -0.61 -12.16 0.69
N HIS A 19 0.71 -12.10 0.63
CA HIS A 19 1.50 -11.52 1.71
C HIS A 19 1.69 -10.02 1.52
N SER A 20 2.01 -9.33 2.61
CA SER A 20 2.25 -7.89 2.55
C SER A 20 3.37 -7.43 3.49
N LEU A 21 4.03 -6.35 3.10
CA LEU A 21 4.94 -5.60 3.93
C LEU A 21 4.21 -4.34 4.41
N ASN A 22 3.98 -4.26 5.71
CA ASN A 22 3.19 -3.21 6.34
C ASN A 22 4.04 -2.36 7.28
N VAL A 23 3.62 -1.12 7.48
CA VAL A 23 4.20 -0.18 8.46
C VAL A 23 3.14 0.25 9.45
N ASN A 24 3.57 0.78 10.60
CA ASN A 24 2.64 1.13 11.68
C ASN A 24 1.82 2.37 11.31
N THR A 25 0.51 2.19 11.21
CA THR A 25 -0.44 3.27 10.92
C THR A 25 -0.56 4.25 12.09
N ALA A 26 -0.46 3.75 13.34
CA ALA A 26 -0.69 4.57 14.52
C ALA A 26 0.47 5.54 14.81
N SER A 27 1.71 5.20 14.42
CA SER A 27 2.88 6.07 14.59
C SER A 27 3.19 6.92 13.35
N ASN A 28 2.57 6.63 12.20
CA ASN A 28 2.83 7.35 10.96
C ASN A 28 2.16 8.73 10.97
N GLU A 29 2.95 9.80 10.91
CA GLU A 29 2.47 11.19 11.02
C GLU A 29 1.47 11.57 9.91
N PHE A 30 1.69 11.08 8.68
CA PHE A 30 0.71 11.30 7.61
C PHE A 30 -0.63 10.63 7.93
N CYS A 31 -0.61 9.39 8.44
CA CYS A 31 -1.83 8.69 8.82
C CYS A 31 -2.57 9.41 9.96
N LYS A 32 -1.85 9.92 10.95
CA LYS A 32 -2.43 10.72 12.05
C LYS A 32 -3.10 11.98 11.52
N ALA A 33 -2.40 12.75 10.68
CA ALA A 33 -2.93 13.98 10.08
C ALA A 33 -4.18 13.70 9.24
N MET A 34 -4.17 12.64 8.42
CA MET A 34 -5.33 12.27 7.60
C MET A 34 -6.52 11.77 8.45
N HIS A 35 -6.25 11.07 9.56
CA HIS A 35 -7.29 10.62 10.48
C HIS A 35 -7.95 11.80 11.21
N SER A 36 -7.19 12.84 11.53
CA SER A 36 -7.66 14.08 12.20
C SER A 36 -8.16 15.14 11.22
N SER A 37 -8.28 14.83 9.91
CA SER A 37 -8.76 15.79 8.91
C SER A 37 -10.12 16.36 9.28
N PRO A 38 -10.38 17.68 9.12
CA PRO A 38 -11.71 18.25 9.30
C PRO A 38 -12.70 17.84 8.20
N ASP A 39 -12.23 17.47 7.01
CA ASP A 39 -13.10 17.04 5.90
C ASP A 39 -13.64 15.62 6.17
N SER A 40 -14.96 15.52 6.33
CA SER A 40 -15.64 14.24 6.61
C SER A 40 -15.51 13.22 5.49
N ARG A 41 -15.27 13.66 4.25
CA ARG A 41 -15.11 12.78 3.09
C ARG A 41 -13.77 12.06 3.05
N VAL A 42 -12.81 12.43 3.91
CA VAL A 42 -11.51 11.75 3.94
C VAL A 42 -11.66 10.33 4.46
N ILE A 43 -11.35 9.34 3.62
CA ILE A 43 -11.50 7.92 3.94
C ILE A 43 -10.70 7.48 5.19
N CYS A 44 -9.63 8.20 5.51
CA CYS A 44 -8.81 7.89 6.67
C CYS A 44 -9.45 8.21 8.02
N LYS A 45 -10.58 8.93 8.06
CA LYS A 45 -11.34 9.19 9.30
C LYS A 45 -11.91 7.90 9.87
N THR A 46 -12.34 6.98 9.02
CA THR A 46 -12.84 5.63 9.37
C THR A 46 -11.78 4.56 9.11
N CYS A 47 -10.51 4.85 9.45
CA CYS A 47 -9.37 4.04 9.07
C CYS A 47 -9.45 2.60 9.60
N TYR A 48 -9.69 1.64 8.69
CA TYR A 48 -9.73 0.21 9.02
C TYR A 48 -8.43 -0.30 9.65
N SER A 49 -7.29 0.28 9.26
CA SER A 49 -5.98 -0.12 9.77
C SER A 49 -5.78 0.26 11.25
N LEU A 50 -6.22 1.45 11.65
CA LEU A 50 -6.24 1.86 13.07
C LEU A 50 -7.21 1.00 13.87
N LYS A 51 -8.41 0.73 13.33
CA LYS A 51 -9.37 -0.19 13.95
C LYS A 51 -8.76 -1.58 14.15
N ALA A 52 -8.11 -2.13 13.12
CA ALA A 52 -7.46 -3.43 13.20
C ALA A 52 -6.36 -3.48 14.27
N LEU A 53 -5.50 -2.45 14.37
CA LEU A 53 -4.46 -2.36 15.39
C LEU A 53 -5.01 -2.27 16.83
N ARG A 54 -6.20 -1.71 17.00
CA ARG A 54 -6.88 -1.62 18.31
C ARG A 54 -7.62 -2.92 18.68
N THR A 55 -7.86 -3.81 17.71
CA THR A 55 -8.68 -5.01 17.89
C THR A 55 -7.88 -6.28 17.56
N TYR A 56 -8.16 -6.90 16.43
CA TYR A 56 -7.67 -8.23 16.04
C TYR A 56 -6.24 -8.28 15.52
N ARG A 57 -5.59 -7.13 15.27
CA ARG A 57 -4.19 -7.03 14.84
C ARG A 57 -3.29 -6.26 15.81
N LYS A 58 -3.71 -6.10 17.06
CA LYS A 58 -2.90 -5.41 18.09
C LYS A 58 -1.48 -6.00 18.20
N ASN A 59 -1.34 -7.31 18.05
CA ASN A 59 -0.04 -8.00 18.10
C ASN A 59 0.86 -7.70 16.90
N CYS A 60 0.32 -7.11 15.81
CA CYS A 60 1.12 -6.69 14.66
C CYS A 60 1.82 -5.33 14.88
N ALA A 61 1.43 -4.57 15.90
CA ALA A 61 1.92 -3.21 16.11
C ALA A 61 3.45 -3.15 16.23
N VAL A 62 4.05 -4.08 16.98
CA VAL A 62 5.51 -4.17 17.16
C VAL A 62 6.22 -4.48 15.85
N ALA A 63 5.75 -5.50 15.11
CA ALA A 63 6.33 -5.90 13.82
C ALA A 63 6.20 -4.78 12.77
N TRP A 64 5.08 -4.08 12.74
CA TRP A 64 4.87 -2.97 11.81
C TRP A 64 5.66 -1.71 12.21
N GLN A 65 5.88 -1.49 13.52
CA GLN A 65 6.78 -0.43 13.98
C GLN A 65 8.23 -0.73 13.59
N HIS A 66 8.68 -1.97 13.82
CA HIS A 66 10.00 -2.40 13.36
C HIS A 66 10.19 -2.14 11.87
N ASN A 67 9.21 -2.50 11.02
CA ASN A 67 9.28 -2.21 9.59
C ASN A 67 9.32 -0.70 9.31
N SER A 68 8.56 0.11 10.07
CA SER A 68 8.59 1.57 9.94
C SER A 68 9.98 2.14 10.19
N ASP A 69 10.62 1.68 11.26
CA ASP A 69 11.95 2.14 11.67
C ASP A 69 13.01 1.75 10.63
N GLN A 70 12.98 0.50 10.17
CA GLN A 70 13.90 0.00 9.14
C GLN A 70 13.70 0.70 7.80
N LEU A 71 12.48 0.78 7.30
CA LEU A 71 12.17 1.33 5.97
C LEU A 71 12.36 2.85 5.90
N SER A 72 12.30 3.56 7.01
CA SER A 72 12.53 5.01 7.06
C SER A 72 13.99 5.42 6.82
N GLN A 73 14.93 4.47 6.87
CA GLN A 73 16.35 4.65 6.63
C GLN A 73 16.78 3.86 5.38
N PRO A 74 17.88 4.23 4.70
CA PRO A 74 18.42 3.43 3.61
C PRO A 74 18.79 2.02 4.08
N LEU A 75 18.20 1.00 3.46
CA LEU A 75 18.56 -0.39 3.73
C LEU A 75 19.86 -0.78 3.05
N LYS A 76 20.66 -1.62 3.68
CA LYS A 76 21.78 -2.32 3.05
C LYS A 76 21.26 -3.48 2.19
N ASP A 77 22.03 -3.96 1.21
CA ASP A 77 21.60 -5.02 0.28
C ASP A 77 21.17 -6.30 0.99
N TRP A 78 21.86 -6.69 2.05
CA TRP A 78 21.54 -7.88 2.84
C TRP A 78 20.24 -7.75 3.67
N GLN A 79 19.74 -6.53 3.86
CA GLN A 79 18.46 -6.25 4.55
C GLN A 79 17.26 -6.29 3.59
N LEU A 80 17.50 -6.29 2.28
CA LEU A 80 16.44 -6.29 1.29
C LEU A 80 15.63 -7.59 1.37
N LEU A 81 14.32 -7.44 1.48
CA LEU A 81 13.39 -8.55 1.59
C LEU A 81 13.44 -9.43 0.34
N ARG A 82 13.64 -10.74 0.53
CA ARG A 82 13.47 -11.75 -0.52
C ARG A 82 12.06 -12.33 -0.42
N VAL A 83 11.35 -12.34 -1.53
CA VAL A 83 9.93 -12.74 -1.63
C VAL A 83 9.82 -13.93 -2.55
N ASN A 84 9.13 -14.97 -2.10
CA ASN A 84 8.87 -16.18 -2.90
C ASN A 84 7.36 -16.34 -3.20
N GLN A 85 6.72 -15.25 -3.62
CA GLN A 85 5.33 -15.23 -4.08
C GLN A 85 5.25 -14.57 -5.46
N LEU A 86 4.28 -14.98 -6.27
CA LEU A 86 4.02 -14.35 -7.56
C LEU A 86 3.47 -12.91 -7.40
N TYR A 87 2.70 -12.68 -6.34
CA TYR A 87 2.07 -11.39 -6.04
C TYR A 87 2.37 -10.98 -4.61
N PHE A 88 2.75 -9.72 -4.42
CA PHE A 88 3.06 -9.19 -3.10
C PHE A 88 2.56 -7.75 -2.97
N ARG A 89 2.06 -7.39 -1.79
CA ARG A 89 1.52 -6.06 -1.54
C ARG A 89 2.37 -5.25 -0.58
N PHE A 90 2.68 -4.04 -0.96
CA PHE A 90 3.20 -3.03 -0.04
C PHE A 90 2.04 -2.22 0.56
N SER A 91 2.16 -1.89 1.84
CA SER A 91 1.26 -0.99 2.56
C SER A 91 -0.22 -1.38 2.46
N SER A 92 -0.55 -2.65 2.73
CA SER A 92 -1.95 -3.00 3.01
C SER A 92 -2.42 -2.37 4.33
N HIS A 93 -1.48 -2.07 5.22
CA HIS A 93 -1.64 -1.24 6.42
C HIS A 93 -0.51 -0.22 6.48
N GLY A 94 -0.83 0.98 6.93
CA GLY A 94 0.10 2.11 6.99
C GLY A 94 0.25 2.83 5.66
N GLU A 95 1.20 3.76 5.60
CA GLU A 95 1.45 4.60 4.43
C GLU A 95 2.95 4.88 4.29
N LEU A 96 3.41 5.28 3.12
CA LEU A 96 4.80 5.69 2.92
C LEU A 96 5.24 6.69 4.00
N ILE A 97 6.44 6.56 4.52
CA ILE A 97 6.96 7.41 5.60
C ILE A 97 7.73 8.59 5.00
N ASN A 98 8.70 8.29 4.14
CA ASN A 98 9.60 9.26 3.52
C ASN A 98 10.13 8.72 2.18
N GLU A 99 11.08 9.44 1.58
CA GLU A 99 11.70 9.07 0.31
C GLU A 99 12.49 7.77 0.40
N SER A 100 13.29 7.58 1.48
CA SER A 100 14.06 6.35 1.72
C SER A 100 13.14 5.12 1.73
N HIS A 101 11.95 5.21 2.33
CA HIS A 101 10.96 4.13 2.30
C HIS A 101 10.61 3.75 0.85
N SER A 102 10.28 4.73 -0.01
CA SER A 102 9.95 4.44 -1.41
C SER A 102 11.11 3.81 -2.16
N ILE A 103 12.32 4.33 -1.98
CA ILE A 103 13.55 3.80 -2.60
C ILE A 103 13.80 2.35 -2.14
N ASN A 104 13.65 2.06 -0.86
CA ASN A 104 13.78 0.70 -0.33
C ASN A 104 12.78 -0.25 -0.96
N LEU A 105 11.50 0.17 -1.17
CA LEU A 105 10.51 -0.63 -1.86
C LEU A 105 10.90 -0.90 -3.32
N PHE A 106 11.46 0.09 -4.02
CA PHE A 106 11.95 -0.09 -5.39
C PHE A 106 13.07 -1.12 -5.44
N ARG A 107 14.07 -1.01 -4.56
CA ARG A 107 15.17 -1.97 -4.45
C ARG A 107 14.69 -3.38 -4.08
N ILE A 108 13.67 -3.51 -3.23
CA ILE A 108 13.03 -4.81 -2.94
C ILE A 108 12.40 -5.39 -4.20
N CYS A 109 11.76 -4.58 -5.06
CA CYS A 109 11.23 -5.06 -6.35
C CYS A 109 12.35 -5.58 -7.26
N GLU A 110 13.44 -4.83 -7.39
CA GLU A 110 14.58 -5.17 -8.26
C GLU A 110 15.25 -6.51 -7.89
N VAL A 111 15.37 -6.79 -6.58
CA VAL A 111 15.96 -8.07 -6.12
C VAL A 111 14.98 -9.26 -6.18
N ASN A 112 13.72 -9.03 -6.57
CA ASN A 112 12.67 -10.04 -6.69
C ASN A 112 11.98 -9.99 -8.06
N PRO A 113 12.68 -10.19 -9.18
CA PRO A 113 12.16 -9.91 -10.53
C PRO A 113 10.98 -10.80 -10.94
N ARG A 114 10.76 -11.93 -10.26
CA ARG A 114 9.65 -12.87 -10.55
C ARG A 114 8.36 -12.54 -9.80
N THR A 115 8.39 -11.54 -8.91
CA THR A 115 7.23 -11.14 -8.10
C THR A 115 6.63 -9.87 -8.68
N THR A 116 5.32 -9.84 -8.90
CA THR A 116 4.59 -8.60 -9.19
C THR A 116 4.22 -7.93 -7.87
N PHE A 117 4.71 -6.71 -7.68
CA PHE A 117 4.44 -5.90 -6.51
C PHE A 117 3.35 -4.88 -6.78
N VAL A 118 2.54 -4.61 -5.75
CA VAL A 118 1.56 -3.52 -5.76
C VAL A 118 1.79 -2.60 -4.59
N LEU A 119 1.90 -1.31 -4.86
CA LEU A 119 1.91 -0.25 -3.85
C LEU A 119 0.69 0.64 -4.05
N MET A 120 -0.21 0.64 -3.06
CA MET A 120 -1.30 1.61 -2.98
C MET A 120 -0.92 2.72 -2.00
N THR A 121 -0.86 3.97 -2.50
CA THR A 121 -0.44 5.11 -1.67
C THR A 121 -1.20 6.38 -2.00
N LYS A 122 -1.45 7.20 -0.98
CA LYS A 122 -1.95 8.58 -1.10
C LYS A 122 -0.82 9.59 -1.28
N ARG A 123 0.42 9.17 -1.03
CA ARG A 123 1.60 10.04 -0.96
C ARG A 123 2.36 10.13 -2.28
N HIS A 124 1.68 10.50 -3.36
CA HIS A 124 2.29 10.61 -4.70
C HIS A 124 3.54 11.52 -4.73
N LYS A 125 3.60 12.57 -3.89
CA LYS A 125 4.76 13.46 -3.82
C LYS A 125 6.04 12.75 -3.36
N ILE A 126 5.94 11.74 -2.49
CA ILE A 126 7.09 10.92 -2.07
C ILE A 126 7.58 10.05 -3.23
N ILE A 127 6.66 9.43 -3.96
CA ILE A 127 7.00 8.67 -5.18
C ILE A 127 7.73 9.58 -6.18
N TYR A 128 7.24 10.80 -6.41
CA TYR A 128 7.90 11.74 -7.34
C TYR A 128 9.31 12.14 -6.89
N LYS A 129 9.56 12.26 -5.57
CA LYS A 129 10.91 12.49 -5.05
C LYS A 129 11.81 11.30 -5.33
N ALA A 130 11.39 10.10 -4.99
CA ALA A 130 12.17 8.88 -5.24
C ALA A 130 12.49 8.68 -6.74
N LEU A 131 11.55 9.00 -7.63
CA LEU A 131 11.73 8.91 -9.09
C LEU A 131 12.69 9.95 -9.69
N LYS A 132 13.21 10.90 -8.90
CA LYS A 132 14.29 11.80 -9.36
C LYS A 132 15.65 11.10 -9.40
N THR A 133 15.84 10.10 -8.55
CA THR A 133 17.12 9.42 -8.33
C THR A 133 17.09 7.93 -8.69
N HIS A 134 15.89 7.32 -8.76
CA HIS A 134 15.69 5.91 -9.04
C HIS A 134 14.65 5.70 -10.13
N LYS A 135 14.85 4.67 -10.95
CA LYS A 135 13.82 4.24 -11.91
C LYS A 135 12.68 3.52 -11.20
N LEU A 136 11.48 3.62 -11.78
CA LEU A 136 10.37 2.78 -11.34
C LEU A 136 10.65 1.33 -11.80
N PRO A 137 10.63 0.34 -10.89
CA PRO A 137 10.82 -1.05 -11.26
C PRO A 137 9.69 -1.57 -12.16
N ASP A 138 10.02 -2.36 -13.18
CA ASP A 138 9.06 -2.86 -14.17
C ASP A 138 8.02 -3.83 -13.56
N ASN A 139 8.35 -4.44 -12.43
CA ASN A 139 7.47 -5.35 -11.69
C ASN A 139 6.69 -4.68 -10.54
N LEU A 140 6.67 -3.33 -10.48
CA LEU A 140 5.92 -2.57 -9.48
C LEU A 140 4.73 -1.82 -10.10
N ILE A 141 3.53 -2.20 -9.71
CA ILE A 141 2.30 -1.47 -10.05
C ILE A 141 2.02 -0.41 -8.98
N LEU A 142 2.11 0.86 -9.37
CA LEU A 142 1.73 1.98 -8.54
C LEU A 142 0.25 2.28 -8.69
N ILE A 143 -0.48 2.29 -7.59
CA ILE A 143 -1.89 2.65 -7.51
C ILE A 143 -2.05 3.85 -6.61
N TYR A 144 -2.60 4.94 -7.15
CA TYR A 144 -2.96 6.09 -6.32
C TYR A 144 -4.25 5.77 -5.57
N SER A 145 -4.20 5.77 -4.25
CA SER A 145 -5.38 5.63 -3.41
C SER A 145 -6.01 7.01 -3.22
N ASN A 146 -7.12 7.28 -3.90
CA ASN A 146 -7.85 8.53 -3.75
C ASN A 146 -8.27 8.72 -2.27
N PRO A 147 -7.87 9.82 -1.61
CA PRO A 147 -8.18 10.01 -0.21
C PRO A 147 -9.64 10.46 0.04
N ILE A 148 -10.35 10.92 -0.97
CA ILE A 148 -11.70 11.47 -0.85
C ILE A 148 -12.74 10.47 -1.32
N LYS A 149 -13.66 10.09 -0.45
CA LYS A 149 -14.81 9.24 -0.77
C LYS A 149 -15.78 9.93 -1.71
N ASP A 150 -16.51 9.18 -2.50
CA ASP A 150 -17.55 9.61 -3.43
C ASP A 150 -17.10 10.63 -4.51
N ARG A 151 -15.80 10.88 -4.59
CA ARG A 151 -15.18 11.66 -5.66
C ARG A 151 -14.35 10.75 -6.54
N VAL A 152 -14.97 10.11 -7.51
CA VAL A 152 -14.29 9.18 -8.41
C VAL A 152 -13.31 9.94 -9.32
N MET A 153 -12.04 9.62 -9.19
CA MET A 153 -11.00 10.06 -10.11
C MET A 153 -10.94 9.09 -11.30
N THR A 154 -11.08 9.63 -12.51
CA THR A 154 -11.11 8.85 -13.78
C THR A 154 -9.73 8.66 -14.39
N LYS A 155 -8.72 9.37 -13.88
CA LYS A 155 -7.32 9.24 -14.35
C LYS A 155 -6.37 9.21 -13.15
N PRO A 156 -5.40 8.28 -13.14
CA PRO A 156 -4.36 8.28 -12.12
C PRO A 156 -3.43 9.51 -12.27
N PRO A 157 -2.79 9.96 -11.19
CA PRO A 157 -1.72 10.94 -11.29
C PRO A 157 -0.58 10.47 -12.20
N LYS A 158 0.22 11.41 -12.71
CA LYS A 158 1.39 11.10 -13.55
C LYS A 158 2.27 10.02 -12.88
N ARG A 159 2.82 9.10 -13.67
CA ARG A 159 3.64 7.97 -13.20
C ARG A 159 2.90 6.88 -12.41
N PHE A 160 1.63 7.04 -12.09
CA PHE A 160 0.82 5.98 -11.53
C PHE A 160 0.12 5.18 -12.63
N HIS A 161 0.08 3.86 -12.45
CA HIS A 161 -0.59 2.97 -13.41
C HIS A 161 -2.11 3.02 -13.25
N LYS A 162 -2.57 3.10 -11.99
CA LYS A 162 -3.98 3.01 -11.66
C LYS A 162 -4.37 4.02 -10.57
N VAL A 163 -5.68 4.26 -10.45
CA VAL A 163 -6.29 4.95 -9.32
C VAL A 163 -7.32 4.03 -8.66
N PHE A 164 -7.33 4.05 -7.33
CA PHE A 164 -8.28 3.33 -6.50
C PHE A 164 -9.18 4.32 -5.80
N ASN A 165 -10.49 4.22 -6.02
CA ASN A 165 -11.54 5.06 -5.47
C ASN A 165 -12.40 4.25 -4.52
N VAL A 166 -13.00 4.92 -3.53
CA VAL A 166 -13.98 4.34 -2.61
C VAL A 166 -15.24 5.18 -2.64
N THR A 167 -16.39 4.50 -2.72
CA THR A 167 -17.73 5.10 -2.71
C THR A 167 -18.53 4.53 -1.55
N GLU A 168 -19.40 5.31 -0.93
CA GLU A 168 -20.32 4.84 0.13
C GLU A 168 -21.55 4.17 -0.49
N SER A 169 -22.10 4.76 -1.54
CA SER A 169 -23.25 4.26 -2.26
C SER A 169 -22.86 3.46 -3.50
N LEU A 170 -23.81 2.74 -4.07
CA LEU A 170 -23.65 2.04 -5.35
C LEU A 170 -23.29 3.07 -6.44
N HIS A 171 -22.18 2.83 -7.12
CA HIS A 171 -21.71 3.67 -8.21
C HIS A 171 -21.70 2.87 -9.52
N SER A 172 -22.09 3.50 -10.63
CA SER A 172 -22.16 2.84 -11.95
C SER A 172 -20.82 2.27 -12.44
N GLN A 173 -19.71 2.72 -11.87
CA GLN A 173 -18.36 2.26 -12.19
C GLN A 173 -17.79 1.28 -11.15
N ASP A 174 -18.60 0.78 -10.20
CA ASP A 174 -18.14 -0.20 -9.23
C ASP A 174 -17.63 -1.45 -9.96
N ASN A 175 -16.34 -1.75 -9.79
CA ASN A 175 -15.70 -2.88 -10.46
C ASN A 175 -14.82 -3.72 -9.53
N CYS A 176 -14.68 -3.33 -8.26
CA CYS A 176 -14.03 -4.12 -7.22
C CYS A 176 -15.09 -4.81 -6.35
N THR A 177 -15.21 -6.12 -6.47
CA THR A 177 -16.15 -6.91 -5.66
C THR A 177 -15.76 -7.00 -4.19
N GLY A 178 -14.49 -6.74 -3.87
CA GLY A 178 -13.94 -6.85 -2.52
C GLY A 178 -13.90 -8.28 -1.97
N ASN A 179 -14.06 -9.32 -2.80
CA ASN A 179 -14.11 -10.72 -2.36
C ASN A 179 -12.71 -11.31 -2.19
N SER A 180 -12.00 -11.57 -3.30
CA SER A 180 -10.66 -12.17 -3.28
C SER A 180 -9.74 -11.42 -4.24
N CYS A 181 -8.69 -10.80 -3.71
CA CYS A 181 -7.68 -10.15 -4.55
C CYS A 181 -6.85 -11.17 -5.33
N PHE A 182 -6.61 -12.36 -4.74
CA PHE A 182 -5.85 -13.43 -5.38
C PHE A 182 -6.56 -14.01 -6.62
N SER A 183 -7.88 -14.09 -6.60
CA SER A 183 -8.67 -14.55 -7.76
C SER A 183 -8.95 -13.42 -8.75
N CYS A 184 -9.07 -12.17 -8.27
CA CYS A 184 -9.45 -11.04 -9.11
C CYS A 184 -8.27 -10.46 -9.92
N LEU A 185 -7.13 -10.28 -9.29
CA LEU A 185 -5.85 -9.75 -9.83
C LEU A 185 -5.92 -8.38 -10.55
N LYS A 186 -7.04 -7.67 -10.60
CA LYS A 186 -7.16 -6.36 -11.26
C LYS A 186 -6.11 -5.35 -10.81
N CYS A 187 -5.77 -5.34 -9.52
CA CYS A 187 -4.71 -4.48 -8.97
C CYS A 187 -3.31 -5.00 -9.31
N TYR A 188 -3.15 -6.24 -9.74
CA TYR A 188 -1.88 -6.93 -9.95
C TYR A 188 -1.57 -7.21 -11.43
N SER A 189 -2.38 -6.71 -12.35
CA SER A 189 -2.15 -6.77 -13.79
C SER A 189 -1.95 -5.36 -14.35
N PHE A 190 -0.95 -5.16 -15.22
CA PHE A 190 -0.75 -3.89 -15.92
C PHE A 190 -1.85 -3.64 -16.96
N ASP A 191 -2.38 -4.70 -17.57
CA ASP A 191 -3.33 -4.66 -18.69
C ASP A 191 -4.80 -4.57 -18.27
N SER A 192 -5.08 -4.58 -16.97
CA SER A 192 -6.44 -4.44 -16.47
C SER A 192 -6.85 -2.96 -16.30
N GLU A 193 -8.07 -2.74 -15.83
CA GLU A 193 -8.66 -1.40 -15.68
C GLU A 193 -7.76 -0.45 -14.89
N ARG A 194 -7.60 0.76 -15.40
CA ARG A 194 -6.82 1.82 -14.75
C ARG A 194 -7.56 2.52 -13.62
N VAL A 195 -8.89 2.46 -13.63
CA VAL A 195 -9.76 3.04 -12.62
C VAL A 195 -10.44 1.91 -11.86
N ILE A 196 -10.17 1.82 -10.57
CA ILE A 196 -10.75 0.82 -9.68
C ILE A 196 -11.67 1.55 -8.71
N VAL A 197 -12.91 1.08 -8.62
CA VAL A 197 -13.92 1.63 -7.71
C VAL A 197 -14.44 0.52 -6.82
N GLU A 198 -14.27 0.69 -5.52
CA GLU A 198 -14.76 -0.23 -4.48
C GLU A 198 -15.82 0.49 -3.64
N ARG A 199 -16.97 -0.15 -3.44
CA ARG A 199 -17.95 0.31 -2.47
C ARG A 199 -17.48 -0.01 -1.06
N GLU A 200 -17.54 0.97 -0.16
CA GLU A 200 -17.27 0.77 1.29
C GLU A 200 -18.23 -0.27 1.85
N LYS A 201 -17.72 -1.18 2.69
CA LYS A 201 -18.48 -2.28 3.29
C LYS A 201 -18.86 -1.95 4.72
#